data_5e97886e7d464d2b2275516b0eac768c
#
_entry.id   5e97886e7d464d2b2275516b0eac768c
#
_cell.length_a   1.000
_cell.length_b   1.000
_cell.length_c   1.000
_cell.angle_alpha   90.00
_cell.angle_beta   90.00
_cell.angle_gamma   90.00
#
_symmetry.space_group_name_H-M   'P 1'
#
loop_
_entity.id
_entity.type
_entity.pdbx_description
1 polymer ?
#
loop_
_entity_poly.entity_id
_entity_poly.type
_entity_poly.pdbx_seq_one_letter_code
_entity_poly.pdbx_strand_id
1 'polypeptide(L)'
;GSSSVIDALSIRGFSETNTNQYLDGLKLQGDNYSEFAIDPYFLERAELLRGPVSVLYGKSNPGGVVALVSKRPTQETLREVQFQMGNHNLYSTGFDFGGAIDDAGVYSYRLTGQASSQDAQQANNKQKRYTIAPSFSWRPDENTRLDLLTYFQNEPDTGYYGWLPREGTVVPITRPDGSQYKLPTNFDEGEKSNRISRNTKMLGYSFEHRFDDTWTVRQNLRYAELTTDYRSIYGFGYNPDTQLITRNSALSKEKLNQFAVDNQVQAKFATGELAHTLLLGVDFQRTRNDIDAQFGTATALNPFNPQYGNDTTSPYAEPYKHLNKQRQTGLYAQDQMEWDRWVLTLGGRYDYAMTSVYNRYNGNLDRQNDQAFTWRGGLNYVFDNGIAPYFSYSEAFLPNAGSTYEGNAFDPSRAKQYEAGVKYVPKDRPIVMTAAVYELTKTKNLTADPNPLHPFASIQSGEIRSRGVELE
;
A
#
# COMPACT_ATOMS: atom_id res chain seq x y z
N GLY A 1 -6.93 -10.44 14.41
CA GLY A 1 -8.15 -10.15 13.68
C GLY A 1 -7.82 -9.73 12.27
N SER A 2 -8.49 -10.29 11.29
CA SER A 2 -8.35 -9.85 9.90
C SER A 2 -9.23 -8.62 9.70
N SER A 3 -8.66 -7.54 9.19
CA SER A 3 -9.42 -6.40 8.69
C SER A 3 -9.68 -6.61 7.20
N SER A 4 -10.91 -6.42 6.75
CA SER A 4 -11.26 -6.36 5.34
C SER A 4 -11.22 -4.93 4.77
N VAL A 5 -10.89 -3.96 5.63
CA VAL A 5 -10.90 -2.53 5.31
C VAL A 5 -9.53 -2.02 4.88
N ILE A 6 -8.47 -2.57 5.46
CA ILE A 6 -7.09 -2.13 5.27
C ILE A 6 -6.26 -3.31 4.79
N ASP A 7 -5.60 -3.16 3.65
CA ASP A 7 -4.63 -4.12 3.13
C ASP A 7 -3.30 -3.95 3.87
N ALA A 8 -3.25 -4.43 5.11
CA ALA A 8 -2.03 -4.41 5.91
C ALA A 8 -1.09 -5.53 5.47
N LEU A 9 -0.05 -5.18 4.75
CA LEU A 9 0.97 -6.10 4.29
C LEU A 9 2.18 -6.07 5.22
N SER A 10 2.67 -7.25 5.60
CA SER A 10 3.92 -7.41 6.32
C SER A 10 4.93 -8.13 5.44
N ILE A 11 6.05 -7.49 5.15
CA ILE A 11 7.10 -8.03 4.30
C ILE A 11 8.40 -8.02 5.11
N ARG A 12 9.07 -9.17 5.24
CA ARG A 12 10.31 -9.34 6.03
C ARG A 12 10.21 -8.82 7.47
N GLY A 13 9.00 -8.93 8.09
CA GLY A 13 8.74 -8.48 9.46
C GLY A 13 8.44 -6.99 9.62
N PHE A 14 8.38 -6.23 8.53
CA PHE A 14 8.00 -4.82 8.54
C PHE A 14 6.58 -4.65 8.00
N SER A 15 5.74 -4.00 8.78
CA SER A 15 4.35 -3.70 8.43
C SER A 15 4.16 -2.20 8.30
N GLU A 16 3.62 -1.78 7.18
CA GLU A 16 3.23 -0.39 6.92
C GLU A 16 1.98 -0.41 6.04
N THR A 17 0.98 0.34 6.41
CA THR A 17 -0.29 0.34 5.68
C THR A 17 -0.30 1.35 4.54
N ASN A 18 0.22 2.54 4.75
CA ASN A 18 -0.02 3.69 3.86
C ASN A 18 1.07 3.95 2.81
N THR A 19 2.15 3.14 2.76
CA THR A 19 3.33 3.49 1.96
C THR A 19 3.82 2.40 1.01
N ASN A 20 3.13 1.26 0.95
CA ASN A 20 3.67 0.05 0.34
C ASN A 20 3.07 -0.34 -1.00
N GLN A 21 2.08 0.39 -1.49
CA GLN A 21 1.41 0.05 -2.73
C GLN A 21 1.73 1.05 -3.84
N TYR A 22 1.96 0.52 -5.04
CA TYR A 22 2.12 1.26 -6.27
C TYR A 22 1.15 0.71 -7.31
N LEU A 23 0.55 1.58 -8.10
CA LEU A 23 -0.28 1.20 -9.24
C LEU A 23 0.31 1.85 -10.49
N ASP A 24 0.65 1.02 -11.48
CA ASP A 24 1.24 1.46 -12.75
C ASP A 24 2.49 2.35 -12.57
N GLY A 25 3.37 1.97 -11.63
CA GLY A 25 4.61 2.69 -11.33
C GLY A 25 4.44 3.91 -10.41
N LEU A 26 3.20 4.36 -10.15
CA LEU A 26 2.92 5.52 -9.31
C LEU A 26 2.42 5.10 -7.93
N LYS A 27 2.93 5.72 -6.89
CA LYS A 27 2.58 5.41 -5.51
C LYS A 27 1.10 5.66 -5.22
N LEU A 28 0.47 4.74 -4.48
CA LEU A 28 -0.82 4.92 -3.81
C LEU A 28 -0.56 5.31 -2.36
N GLN A 29 -0.65 6.60 -2.06
CA GLN A 29 -0.38 7.11 -0.71
C GLN A 29 -1.70 7.34 0.02
N GLY A 30 -2.03 6.47 0.97
CA GLY A 30 -3.12 6.67 1.92
C GLY A 30 -2.74 7.59 3.08
N ASP A 31 -3.72 7.94 3.90
CA ASP A 31 -3.57 8.70 5.14
C ASP A 31 -4.78 8.47 6.05
N ASN A 32 -4.55 8.19 7.32
CA ASN A 32 -5.56 7.85 8.32
C ASN A 32 -6.48 6.69 7.87
N TYR A 33 -7.80 6.87 7.76
CA TYR A 33 -8.73 5.85 7.26
C TYR A 33 -8.92 5.91 5.74
N SER A 34 -8.36 6.91 5.07
CA SER A 34 -8.39 7.03 3.61
C SER A 34 -7.26 6.22 2.99
N GLU A 35 -7.52 4.92 2.80
CA GLU A 35 -6.60 3.98 2.17
C GLU A 35 -7.19 3.40 0.89
N PHE A 36 -6.35 3.35 -0.15
CA PHE A 36 -6.75 2.75 -1.42
C PHE A 36 -6.79 1.22 -1.30
N ALA A 37 -7.89 0.64 -1.74
CA ALA A 37 -8.02 -0.81 -1.92
C ALA A 37 -8.44 -1.08 -3.36
N ILE A 38 -7.51 -1.51 -4.17
CA ILE A 38 -7.74 -1.76 -5.59
C ILE A 38 -8.39 -3.12 -5.78
N ASP A 39 -9.45 -3.17 -6.58
CA ASP A 39 -10.13 -4.40 -6.93
C ASP A 39 -9.17 -5.34 -7.72
N PRO A 40 -8.90 -6.56 -7.23
CA PRO A 40 -8.02 -7.50 -7.92
C PRO A 40 -8.47 -7.84 -9.35
N TYR A 41 -9.77 -7.81 -9.65
CA TYR A 41 -10.28 -8.09 -11.00
C TYR A 41 -9.83 -7.05 -12.04
N PHE A 42 -9.51 -5.84 -11.60
CA PHE A 42 -8.95 -4.77 -12.43
C PHE A 42 -7.47 -4.99 -12.76
N LEU A 43 -6.77 -5.83 -12.02
CA LEU A 43 -5.33 -6.02 -12.16
C LEU A 43 -4.98 -7.08 -13.20
N GLU A 44 -3.95 -6.81 -13.99
CA GLU A 44 -3.26 -7.80 -14.80
C GLU A 44 -2.39 -8.71 -13.93
N ARG A 45 -1.68 -8.10 -12.95
CA ARG A 45 -0.84 -8.80 -11.98
C ARG A 45 -0.50 -7.92 -10.78
N ALA A 46 -0.05 -8.58 -9.72
CA ALA A 46 0.58 -7.94 -8.57
C ALA A 46 1.98 -8.52 -8.39
N GLU A 47 2.97 -7.65 -8.20
CA GLU A 47 4.37 -8.00 -8.03
C GLU A 47 4.83 -7.61 -6.63
N LEU A 48 5.50 -8.52 -5.93
CA LEU A 48 6.10 -8.27 -4.63
C LEU A 48 7.59 -7.95 -4.81
N LEU A 49 7.96 -6.70 -4.56
CA LEU A 49 9.36 -6.26 -4.55
C LEU A 49 9.87 -6.26 -3.12
N ARG A 50 10.72 -7.21 -2.77
CA ARG A 50 11.24 -7.40 -1.42
C ARG A 50 12.48 -6.55 -1.16
N GLY A 51 12.61 -6.08 0.09
CA GLY A 51 13.73 -5.25 0.54
C GLY A 51 13.59 -3.77 0.19
N PRO A 52 14.61 -2.96 0.52
CA PRO A 52 14.62 -1.53 0.29
C PRO A 52 14.58 -1.18 -1.20
N VAL A 53 13.59 -0.40 -1.63
CA VAL A 53 13.36 -0.02 -3.04
C VAL A 53 13.34 1.50 -3.25
N SER A 54 13.80 2.28 -2.25
CA SER A 54 13.67 3.74 -2.29
C SER A 54 14.34 4.39 -3.49
N VAL A 55 15.37 3.81 -4.06
CA VAL A 55 16.07 4.36 -5.23
C VAL A 55 15.16 4.56 -6.45
N LEU A 56 14.16 3.70 -6.66
CA LEU A 56 13.20 3.86 -7.76
C LEU A 56 11.86 4.40 -7.30
N TYR A 57 11.49 4.19 -6.03
CA TYR A 57 10.14 4.43 -5.53
C TYR A 57 10.06 5.54 -4.46
N GLY A 58 11.20 6.12 -4.06
CA GLY A 58 11.26 7.14 -3.01
C GLY A 58 10.96 6.59 -1.61
N LYS A 59 10.37 7.40 -0.75
CA LYS A 59 10.05 6.97 0.62
C LYS A 59 9.25 5.67 0.61
N SER A 60 9.76 4.63 1.24
CA SER A 60 9.14 3.30 1.25
C SER A 60 9.45 2.53 2.53
N ASN A 61 8.61 1.55 2.84
CA ASN A 61 8.89 0.56 3.88
C ASN A 61 10.15 -0.25 3.51
N PRO A 62 11.05 -0.47 4.47
CA PRO A 62 12.26 -1.24 4.21
C PRO A 62 12.01 -2.71 3.86
N GLY A 63 10.89 -3.31 4.28
CA GLY A 63 10.56 -4.70 3.96
C GLY A 63 10.29 -4.94 2.48
N GLY A 64 9.76 -3.93 1.78
CA GLY A 64 9.42 -4.02 0.37
C GLY A 64 8.10 -3.31 0.01
N VAL A 65 7.70 -3.44 -1.24
CA VAL A 65 6.47 -2.83 -1.78
C VAL A 65 5.72 -3.82 -2.67
N VAL A 66 4.43 -3.58 -2.84
CA VAL A 66 3.59 -4.27 -3.82
C VAL A 66 3.36 -3.35 -5.02
N ALA A 67 3.79 -3.80 -6.19
CA ALA A 67 3.54 -3.12 -7.45
C ALA A 67 2.34 -3.79 -8.15
N LEU A 68 1.26 -3.03 -8.27
CA LEU A 68 0.04 -3.41 -8.96
C LEU A 68 0.12 -2.93 -10.40
N VAL A 69 -0.26 -3.78 -11.33
CA VAL A 69 -0.31 -3.44 -12.76
C VAL A 69 -1.75 -3.60 -13.23
N SER A 70 -2.34 -2.52 -13.74
CA SER A 70 -3.70 -2.53 -14.26
C SER A 70 -3.78 -3.21 -15.61
N LYS A 71 -4.94 -3.80 -15.90
CA LYS A 71 -5.29 -4.32 -17.23
C LYS A 71 -5.24 -3.19 -18.26
N ARG A 72 -4.54 -3.43 -19.37
CA ARG A 72 -4.33 -2.45 -20.46
C ARG A 72 -5.20 -2.77 -21.67
N PRO A 73 -5.53 -1.76 -22.51
CA PRO A 73 -6.14 -2.02 -23.82
C PRO A 73 -5.32 -3.00 -24.66
N THR A 74 -6.01 -3.89 -25.35
CA THR A 74 -5.43 -4.93 -26.21
C THR A 74 -5.91 -4.75 -27.65
N GLN A 75 -5.12 -5.20 -28.62
CA GLN A 75 -5.51 -5.26 -30.02
C GLN A 75 -6.43 -6.45 -30.29
N GLU A 76 -6.24 -7.52 -29.55
CA GLU A 76 -7.07 -8.72 -29.67
C GLU A 76 -8.46 -8.49 -29.07
N THR A 77 -9.48 -9.04 -29.71
CA THR A 77 -10.85 -8.96 -29.22
C THR A 77 -11.01 -9.79 -27.97
N LEU A 78 -11.35 -9.14 -26.87
CA LEU A 78 -11.62 -9.74 -25.58
C LEU A 78 -13.12 -9.62 -25.26
N ARG A 79 -13.75 -10.74 -24.86
CA ARG A 79 -15.16 -10.80 -24.46
C ARG A 79 -15.32 -11.82 -23.34
N GLU A 80 -15.15 -11.35 -22.11
CA GLU A 80 -15.27 -12.19 -20.92
C GLU A 80 -16.42 -11.71 -20.04
N VAL A 81 -17.19 -12.66 -19.52
CA VAL A 81 -18.17 -12.45 -18.45
C VAL A 81 -17.96 -13.54 -17.42
N GLN A 82 -17.81 -13.14 -16.15
CA GLN A 82 -17.55 -14.04 -15.05
C GLN A 82 -18.67 -13.95 -14.01
N PHE A 83 -19.07 -15.11 -13.47
CA PHE A 83 -19.95 -15.23 -12.31
C PHE A 83 -19.27 -16.08 -11.27
N GLN A 84 -19.30 -15.64 -10.03
CA GLN A 84 -18.73 -16.37 -8.90
C GLN A 84 -19.71 -16.42 -7.74
N MET A 85 -19.82 -17.58 -7.13
CA MET A 85 -20.57 -17.82 -5.90
C MET A 85 -19.68 -18.57 -4.91
N GLY A 86 -19.85 -18.31 -3.62
CA GLY A 86 -19.02 -18.95 -2.59
C GLY A 86 -19.61 -18.86 -1.19
N ASN A 87 -18.84 -19.30 -0.24
CA ASN A 87 -19.17 -19.24 1.18
C ASN A 87 -19.38 -17.79 1.64
N HIS A 88 -20.05 -17.61 2.77
CA HIS A 88 -20.40 -16.30 3.33
C HIS A 88 -21.25 -15.45 2.38
N ASN A 89 -22.16 -16.09 1.65
CA ASN A 89 -23.03 -15.41 0.69
C ASN A 89 -22.25 -14.56 -0.34
N LEU A 90 -21.09 -15.08 -0.78
CA LEU A 90 -20.33 -14.44 -1.85
C LEU A 90 -21.11 -14.56 -3.16
N TYR A 91 -21.39 -13.42 -3.76
CA TYR A 91 -21.86 -13.27 -5.13
C TYR A 91 -21.02 -12.22 -5.82
N SER A 92 -20.45 -12.56 -6.98
CA SER A 92 -19.68 -11.63 -7.78
C SER A 92 -20.01 -11.85 -9.26
N THR A 93 -20.09 -10.74 -9.98
CA THR A 93 -20.19 -10.73 -11.43
C THR A 93 -19.18 -9.75 -11.99
N GLY A 94 -18.48 -10.14 -13.04
CA GLY A 94 -17.50 -9.31 -13.72
C GLY A 94 -17.62 -9.42 -15.23
N PHE A 95 -17.13 -8.41 -15.90
CA PHE A 95 -16.96 -8.42 -17.35
C PHE A 95 -15.66 -7.73 -17.74
N ASP A 96 -15.07 -8.18 -18.85
CA ASP A 96 -13.84 -7.64 -19.40
C ASP A 96 -13.94 -7.66 -20.94
N PHE A 97 -14.12 -6.48 -21.52
CA PHE A 97 -14.29 -6.29 -22.95
C PHE A 97 -13.17 -5.41 -23.49
N GLY A 98 -12.60 -5.79 -24.63
CA GLY A 98 -11.52 -5.05 -25.26
C GLY A 98 -11.32 -5.39 -26.71
N GLY A 99 -10.47 -4.64 -27.38
CA GLY A 99 -10.06 -4.87 -28.74
C GLY A 99 -9.69 -3.60 -29.50
N ALA A 100 -9.25 -3.79 -30.74
CA ALA A 100 -9.02 -2.68 -31.66
C ALA A 100 -10.34 -1.98 -32.00
N ILE A 101 -10.30 -0.65 -32.18
CA ILE A 101 -11.43 0.18 -32.61
C ILE A 101 -11.41 0.33 -34.12
N ASP A 102 -10.22 0.35 -34.71
CA ASP A 102 -9.98 0.52 -36.14
C ASP A 102 -9.19 -0.66 -36.73
N ASP A 103 -9.29 -0.88 -38.01
CA ASP A 103 -8.61 -1.99 -38.71
C ASP A 103 -7.08 -1.87 -38.67
N ALA A 104 -6.56 -0.66 -38.57
CA ALA A 104 -5.12 -0.42 -38.47
C ALA A 104 -4.56 -0.68 -37.08
N GLY A 105 -5.42 -0.85 -36.06
CA GLY A 105 -5.00 -1.08 -34.68
C GLY A 105 -4.37 0.14 -34.02
N VAL A 106 -4.57 1.34 -34.56
CA VAL A 106 -4.07 2.59 -33.98
C VAL A 106 -4.76 2.89 -32.65
N TYR A 107 -6.05 2.57 -32.59
CA TYR A 107 -6.88 2.79 -31.40
C TYR A 107 -7.38 1.46 -30.83
N SER A 108 -7.27 1.30 -29.53
CA SER A 108 -7.84 0.17 -28.82
C SER A 108 -8.47 0.59 -27.50
N TYR A 109 -9.37 -0.22 -26.98
CA TYR A 109 -10.05 0.03 -25.73
C TYR A 109 -10.03 -1.21 -24.83
N ARG A 110 -10.24 -0.99 -23.55
CA ARG A 110 -10.62 -2.04 -22.60
C ARG A 110 -11.62 -1.47 -21.61
N LEU A 111 -12.65 -2.24 -21.33
CA LEU A 111 -13.68 -1.91 -20.35
C LEU A 111 -13.82 -3.08 -19.39
N THR A 112 -13.34 -2.89 -18.16
CA THR A 112 -13.42 -3.88 -17.08
C THR A 112 -14.43 -3.41 -16.05
N GLY A 113 -15.30 -4.30 -15.58
CA GLY A 113 -16.24 -3.99 -14.52
C GLY A 113 -16.50 -5.18 -13.62
N GLN A 114 -16.75 -4.91 -12.34
CA GLN A 114 -17.11 -5.93 -11.35
C GLN A 114 -18.12 -5.39 -10.35
N ALA A 115 -19.05 -6.24 -9.92
CA ALA A 115 -19.91 -6.05 -8.77
C ALA A 115 -19.80 -7.27 -7.86
N SER A 116 -19.56 -7.06 -6.57
CA SER A 116 -19.44 -8.12 -5.58
C SER A 116 -20.12 -7.79 -4.26
N SER A 117 -20.62 -8.83 -3.60
CA SER A 117 -21.19 -8.77 -2.25
C SER A 117 -20.81 -10.02 -1.50
N GLN A 118 -20.39 -9.88 -0.23
CA GLN A 118 -20.01 -10.99 0.65
C GLN A 118 -20.29 -10.63 2.10
N ASP A 119 -20.75 -11.60 2.91
CA ASP A 119 -20.80 -11.43 4.36
C ASP A 119 -19.39 -11.62 4.93
N ALA A 120 -19.01 -10.85 5.96
CA ALA A 120 -17.78 -11.07 6.70
C ALA A 120 -17.90 -12.30 7.63
N GLN A 121 -16.77 -12.78 8.15
CA GLN A 121 -16.77 -13.82 9.16
C GLN A 121 -17.48 -13.36 10.43
N GLN A 122 -17.27 -12.10 10.83
CA GLN A 122 -17.95 -11.49 11.98
C GLN A 122 -19.41 -11.16 11.62
N ALA A 123 -20.32 -11.51 12.54
CA ALA A 123 -21.73 -11.23 12.38
C ALA A 123 -22.00 -9.73 12.13
N ASN A 124 -23.09 -9.41 11.45
CA ASN A 124 -23.54 -8.05 11.13
C ASN A 124 -22.65 -7.26 10.15
N ASN A 125 -21.58 -7.81 9.64
CA ASN A 125 -20.64 -7.14 8.72
C ASN A 125 -20.73 -7.69 7.31
N LYS A 126 -20.68 -6.80 6.30
CA LYS A 126 -20.77 -7.14 4.88
C LYS A 126 -19.74 -6.35 4.09
N GLN A 127 -19.32 -6.93 2.97
CA GLN A 127 -18.57 -6.21 1.93
C GLN A 127 -19.43 -6.06 0.69
N LYS A 128 -19.44 -4.86 0.11
CA LYS A 128 -20.04 -4.58 -1.19
C LYS A 128 -19.11 -3.69 -1.99
N ARG A 129 -18.84 -4.09 -3.23
CA ARG A 129 -17.95 -3.36 -4.12
C ARG A 129 -18.51 -3.33 -5.53
N TYR A 130 -18.42 -2.16 -6.14
CA TYR A 130 -18.77 -1.90 -7.53
C TYR A 130 -17.60 -1.17 -8.18
N THR A 131 -17.03 -1.75 -9.23
CA THR A 131 -15.86 -1.19 -9.91
C THR A 131 -16.12 -1.13 -11.40
N ILE A 132 -15.71 -0.04 -12.06
CA ILE A 132 -15.66 0.10 -13.50
C ILE A 132 -14.39 0.85 -13.90
N ALA A 133 -13.70 0.35 -14.91
CA ALA A 133 -12.41 0.90 -15.36
C ALA A 133 -12.33 0.92 -16.90
N PRO A 134 -12.91 1.92 -17.56
CA PRO A 134 -12.66 2.18 -18.96
C PRO A 134 -11.25 2.67 -19.21
N SER A 135 -10.60 2.14 -20.22
CA SER A 135 -9.27 2.56 -20.67
C SER A 135 -9.20 2.60 -22.19
N PHE A 136 -8.29 3.42 -22.70
CA PHE A 136 -8.13 3.68 -24.11
C PHE A 136 -6.64 3.78 -24.45
N SER A 137 -6.23 3.22 -25.58
CA SER A 137 -4.85 3.26 -26.09
C SER A 137 -4.81 3.87 -27.48
N TRP A 138 -3.83 4.74 -27.67
CA TRP A 138 -3.46 5.31 -28.96
C TRP A 138 -2.03 4.91 -29.29
N ARG A 139 -1.85 4.21 -30.45
CA ARG A 139 -0.56 3.72 -30.95
C ARG A 139 -0.45 4.06 -32.45
N PRO A 140 -0.08 5.29 -32.79
CA PRO A 140 0.00 5.74 -34.18
C PRO A 140 1.09 5.03 -34.97
N ASP A 141 2.12 4.53 -34.28
CA ASP A 141 3.26 3.81 -34.83
C ASP A 141 3.85 2.85 -33.77
N GLU A 142 4.92 2.12 -34.12
CA GLU A 142 5.58 1.17 -33.23
C GLU A 142 6.39 1.85 -32.09
N ASN A 143 6.64 3.14 -32.21
CA ASN A 143 7.48 3.89 -31.28
C ASN A 143 6.68 4.71 -30.27
N THR A 144 5.40 4.97 -30.54
CA THR A 144 4.55 5.85 -29.74
C THR A 144 3.38 5.11 -29.13
N ARG A 145 3.20 5.24 -27.82
CA ARG A 145 2.05 4.71 -27.10
C ARG A 145 1.55 5.68 -26.05
N LEU A 146 0.26 5.91 -26.03
CA LEU A 146 -0.45 6.64 -24.98
C LEU A 146 -1.64 5.79 -24.51
N ASP A 147 -1.61 5.39 -23.24
CA ASP A 147 -2.74 4.72 -22.59
C ASP A 147 -3.42 5.69 -21.64
N LEU A 148 -4.69 5.99 -21.86
CA LEU A 148 -5.55 6.71 -20.92
C LEU A 148 -6.18 5.68 -19.97
N LEU A 149 -6.04 5.89 -18.67
CA LEU A 149 -6.40 4.94 -17.64
C LEU A 149 -7.37 5.59 -16.65
N THR A 150 -8.51 4.94 -16.44
CA THR A 150 -9.47 5.39 -15.43
C THR A 150 -9.84 4.27 -14.49
N TYR A 151 -10.27 4.64 -13.29
CA TYR A 151 -10.73 3.70 -12.28
C TYR A 151 -11.77 4.36 -11.39
N PHE A 152 -12.94 3.76 -11.31
CA PHE A 152 -14.04 4.21 -10.46
C PHE A 152 -14.51 3.04 -9.61
N GLN A 153 -14.45 3.20 -8.29
CA GLN A 153 -14.89 2.18 -7.34
C GLN A 153 -15.77 2.80 -6.26
N ASN A 154 -16.89 2.16 -6.01
CA ASN A 154 -17.77 2.47 -4.90
C ASN A 154 -17.87 1.26 -3.97
N GLU A 155 -17.51 1.44 -2.72
CA GLU A 155 -17.66 0.46 -1.64
C GLU A 155 -18.63 1.03 -0.61
N PRO A 156 -19.93 0.79 -0.74
CA PRO A 156 -20.92 1.28 0.25
C PRO A 156 -20.73 0.61 1.61
N ASP A 157 -20.07 -0.54 1.65
CA ASP A 157 -19.71 -1.26 2.87
C ASP A 157 -18.43 -2.05 2.61
N THR A 158 -17.38 -1.75 3.38
CA THR A 158 -16.06 -2.38 3.22
C THR A 158 -15.85 -3.61 4.10
N GLY A 159 -16.81 -3.95 4.97
CA GLY A 159 -16.75 -5.09 5.87
C GLY A 159 -16.28 -4.76 7.28
N TYR A 160 -15.67 -5.73 7.93
CA TYR A 160 -15.29 -5.67 9.34
C TYR A 160 -13.95 -4.97 9.56
N TYR A 161 -13.92 -4.05 10.55
CA TYR A 161 -12.70 -3.44 11.07
C TYR A 161 -12.81 -3.29 12.58
N GLY A 162 -12.26 -4.26 13.32
CA GLY A 162 -12.32 -4.28 14.77
C GLY A 162 -11.20 -5.11 15.40
N TRP A 163 -11.11 -5.06 16.70
CA TRP A 163 -10.13 -5.78 17.50
C TRP A 163 -10.81 -6.56 18.61
N LEU A 164 -10.71 -7.87 18.54
CA LEU A 164 -11.11 -8.74 19.64
C LEU A 164 -10.01 -8.76 20.71
N PRO A 165 -10.36 -8.68 22.00
CA PRO A 165 -9.39 -8.79 23.07
C PRO A 165 -8.73 -10.17 23.08
N ARG A 166 -7.53 -10.25 23.64
CA ARG A 166 -6.83 -11.52 23.86
C ARG A 166 -7.64 -12.48 24.74
N GLU A 167 -8.29 -11.88 25.76
CA GLU A 167 -9.23 -12.56 26.64
C GLU A 167 -10.51 -12.91 25.86
N GLY A 168 -10.89 -14.16 25.91
CA GLY A 168 -11.99 -14.69 25.13
C GLY A 168 -11.60 -15.21 23.74
N THR A 169 -10.41 -14.88 23.24
CA THR A 169 -9.90 -15.42 21.96
C THR A 169 -8.73 -16.39 22.19
N VAL A 170 -7.56 -15.88 22.53
CA VAL A 170 -6.37 -16.68 22.80
C VAL A 170 -6.48 -17.32 24.19
N VAL A 171 -6.81 -16.53 25.19
CA VAL A 171 -7.00 -16.97 26.57
C VAL A 171 -8.49 -17.05 26.87
N PRO A 172 -9.01 -18.19 27.36
CA PRO A 172 -10.39 -18.27 27.80
C PRO A 172 -10.71 -17.26 28.90
N ILE A 173 -11.93 -16.76 28.95
CA ILE A 173 -12.47 -15.98 30.06
C ILE A 173 -13.34 -16.86 30.96
N THR A 174 -13.37 -16.54 32.25
CA THR A 174 -14.16 -17.28 33.23
C THR A 174 -15.56 -16.65 33.33
N ARG A 175 -16.59 -17.47 33.11
CA ARG A 175 -17.99 -17.06 33.31
C ARG A 175 -18.32 -16.90 34.79
N PRO A 176 -19.45 -16.23 35.13
CA PRO A 176 -19.91 -16.13 36.51
C PRO A 176 -20.12 -17.46 37.23
N ASP A 177 -20.41 -18.53 36.48
CA ASP A 177 -20.58 -19.90 37.00
C ASP A 177 -19.26 -20.69 37.15
N GLY A 178 -18.10 -20.04 36.87
CA GLY A 178 -16.75 -20.63 36.96
C GLY A 178 -16.32 -21.37 35.69
N SER A 179 -17.18 -21.54 34.71
CA SER A 179 -16.83 -22.26 33.46
C SER A 179 -15.93 -21.40 32.55
N GLN A 180 -15.09 -22.07 31.77
CA GLN A 180 -14.20 -21.40 30.79
C GLN A 180 -14.98 -21.15 29.49
N TYR A 181 -14.78 -19.97 28.90
CA TYR A 181 -15.48 -19.54 27.71
C TYR A 181 -14.53 -18.91 26.68
N LYS A 182 -14.69 -19.28 25.44
CA LYS A 182 -14.11 -18.60 24.28
C LYS A 182 -15.20 -17.99 23.42
N LEU A 183 -14.93 -16.81 22.91
CA LEU A 183 -15.81 -16.13 21.94
C LEU A 183 -15.98 -17.01 20.70
N PRO A 184 -17.19 -17.11 20.14
CA PRO A 184 -17.38 -17.79 18.87
C PRO A 184 -16.62 -17.07 17.74
N THR A 185 -16.24 -17.81 16.70
CA THR A 185 -15.43 -17.28 15.59
C THR A 185 -16.10 -16.16 14.80
N ASN A 186 -17.42 -16.06 14.87
CA ASN A 186 -18.22 -15.02 14.24
C ASN A 186 -18.63 -13.91 15.23
N PHE A 187 -18.03 -13.85 16.41
CA PHE A 187 -18.32 -12.81 17.39
C PHE A 187 -18.02 -11.43 16.81
N ASP A 188 -18.94 -10.51 16.98
CA ASP A 188 -18.82 -9.11 16.62
C ASP A 188 -18.84 -8.29 17.91
N GLU A 189 -17.76 -7.56 18.19
CA GLU A 189 -17.67 -6.65 19.33
C GLU A 189 -18.24 -5.25 19.02
N GLY A 190 -18.59 -5.02 17.76
CA GLY A 190 -19.10 -3.77 17.24
C GLY A 190 -20.59 -3.59 17.42
N GLU A 191 -21.18 -2.82 16.53
CA GLU A 191 -22.62 -2.57 16.44
C GLU A 191 -23.13 -2.75 15.02
N LYS A 192 -24.43 -3.04 14.88
CA LYS A 192 -25.10 -3.14 13.57
C LYS A 192 -25.06 -1.85 12.75
N SER A 193 -24.84 -0.73 13.42
CA SER A 193 -24.72 0.59 12.80
C SER A 193 -23.31 0.89 12.29
N ASN A 194 -22.33 0.03 12.57
CA ASN A 194 -20.98 0.17 12.04
C ASN A 194 -21.03 0.18 10.52
N ARG A 195 -20.35 1.15 9.94
CA ARG A 195 -20.30 1.32 8.49
C ARG A 195 -19.00 2.00 8.10
N ILE A 196 -18.36 1.43 7.11
CA ILE A 196 -17.22 2.05 6.45
C ILE A 196 -17.50 2.04 4.96
N SER A 197 -17.64 3.22 4.37
CA SER A 197 -17.81 3.34 2.93
C SER A 197 -16.67 4.13 2.31
N ARG A 198 -16.31 3.74 1.07
CA ARG A 198 -15.28 4.41 0.28
C ARG A 198 -15.77 4.64 -1.15
N ASN A 199 -15.37 5.78 -1.69
CA ASN A 199 -15.54 6.06 -3.11
C ASN A 199 -14.20 6.51 -3.67
N THR A 200 -13.66 5.76 -4.64
CA THR A 200 -12.37 6.00 -5.29
C THR A 200 -12.58 6.38 -6.74
N LYS A 201 -11.93 7.45 -7.18
CA LYS A 201 -11.92 7.90 -8.58
C LYS A 201 -10.49 8.18 -8.99
N MET A 202 -10.05 7.62 -10.10
CA MET A 202 -8.72 7.87 -10.65
C MET A 202 -8.81 8.17 -12.13
N LEU A 203 -7.96 9.09 -12.56
CA LEU A 203 -7.74 9.42 -13.96
C LEU A 203 -6.24 9.62 -14.17
N GLY A 204 -5.70 8.99 -15.18
CA GLY A 204 -4.30 9.08 -15.49
C GLY A 204 -3.96 8.64 -16.90
N TYR A 205 -2.68 8.66 -17.18
CA TYR A 205 -2.15 8.12 -18.41
C TYR A 205 -0.75 7.54 -18.22
N SER A 206 -0.37 6.68 -19.15
CA SER A 206 0.99 6.22 -19.38
C SER A 206 1.38 6.54 -20.81
N PHE A 207 2.44 7.30 -20.99
CA PHE A 207 3.00 7.68 -22.28
C PHE A 207 4.39 7.11 -22.45
N GLU A 208 4.68 6.59 -23.62
CA GLU A 208 6.02 6.14 -24.04
C GLU A 208 6.26 6.56 -25.49
N HIS A 209 7.45 7.09 -25.74
CA HIS A 209 7.93 7.36 -27.09
C HIS A 209 9.41 7.00 -27.23
N ARG A 210 9.72 6.17 -28.21
CA ARG A 210 11.07 5.79 -28.60
C ARG A 210 11.51 6.63 -29.79
N PHE A 211 12.43 7.56 -29.59
CA PHE A 211 12.96 8.42 -30.64
C PHE A 211 13.83 7.63 -31.63
N ASP A 212 14.65 6.72 -31.10
CA ASP A 212 15.57 5.85 -31.83
C ASP A 212 15.94 4.63 -30.95
N ASP A 213 16.95 3.86 -31.35
CA ASP A 213 17.41 2.70 -30.59
C ASP A 213 18.13 3.08 -29.28
N THR A 214 18.55 4.34 -29.15
CA THR A 214 19.22 4.88 -27.96
C THR A 214 18.22 5.47 -26.98
N TRP A 215 17.31 6.34 -27.43
CA TRP A 215 16.51 7.19 -26.55
C TRP A 215 15.04 6.80 -26.49
N THR A 216 14.57 6.56 -25.27
CA THR A 216 13.16 6.38 -24.96
C THR A 216 12.75 7.32 -23.83
N VAL A 217 11.62 7.99 -23.98
CA VAL A 217 11.01 8.79 -22.90
C VAL A 217 9.73 8.12 -22.43
N ARG A 218 9.47 8.22 -21.11
CA ARG A 218 8.23 7.76 -20.49
C ARG A 218 7.69 8.81 -19.53
N GLN A 219 6.39 8.90 -19.46
CA GLN A 219 5.72 9.69 -18.44
C GLN A 219 4.47 8.97 -17.97
N ASN A 220 4.37 8.79 -16.65
CA ASN A 220 3.17 8.28 -15.99
C ASN A 220 2.59 9.41 -15.14
N LEU A 221 1.29 9.61 -15.23
CA LEU A 221 0.57 10.62 -14.45
C LEU A 221 -0.74 10.04 -13.92
N ARG A 222 -1.07 10.36 -12.67
CA ARG A 222 -2.37 10.02 -12.08
C ARG A 222 -2.85 11.09 -11.11
N TYR A 223 -4.12 11.42 -11.24
CA TYR A 223 -4.91 12.09 -10.21
C TYR A 223 -5.89 11.10 -9.60
N ALA A 224 -5.98 11.09 -8.28
CA ALA A 224 -6.90 10.23 -7.55
C ALA A 224 -7.65 11.03 -6.47
N GLU A 225 -8.93 10.74 -6.32
CA GLU A 225 -9.79 11.22 -5.23
C GLU A 225 -10.33 10.00 -4.48
N LEU A 226 -10.23 10.02 -3.16
CA LEU A 226 -10.81 9.02 -2.27
C LEU A 226 -11.62 9.73 -1.18
N THR A 227 -12.89 9.36 -1.05
CA THR A 227 -13.72 9.79 0.07
C THR A 227 -14.02 8.61 0.96
N THR A 228 -13.90 8.80 2.26
CA THR A 228 -14.16 7.78 3.29
C THR A 228 -15.17 8.31 4.30
N ASP A 229 -16.23 7.54 4.58
CA ASP A 229 -17.15 7.77 5.68
C ASP A 229 -17.07 6.55 6.60
N TYR A 230 -16.45 6.76 7.76
CA TYR A 230 -16.17 5.74 8.76
C TYR A 230 -16.97 5.99 10.01
N ARG A 231 -17.79 5.02 10.40
CA ARG A 231 -18.46 4.97 11.68
C ARG A 231 -18.25 3.60 12.28
N SER A 232 -17.65 3.54 13.46
CA SER A 232 -17.39 2.28 14.14
C SER A 232 -17.47 2.41 15.64
N ILE A 233 -18.12 1.44 16.26
CA ILE A 233 -17.94 1.06 17.66
C ILE A 233 -17.12 -0.24 17.63
N TYR A 234 -16.05 -0.30 18.39
CA TYR A 234 -15.10 -1.41 18.34
C TYR A 234 -14.58 -1.78 19.73
N GLY A 235 -14.17 -3.04 19.90
CA GLY A 235 -13.59 -3.54 21.13
C GLY A 235 -12.27 -2.86 21.47
N PHE A 236 -12.07 -2.50 22.74
CA PHE A 236 -10.83 -1.91 23.22
C PHE A 236 -10.09 -2.83 24.21
N GLY A 237 -10.83 -3.63 25.00
CA GLY A 237 -10.26 -4.59 25.93
C GLY A 237 -11.35 -5.34 26.70
N TYR A 238 -10.95 -6.30 27.51
CA TYR A 238 -11.83 -7.02 28.45
C TYR A 238 -11.53 -6.59 29.86
N ASN A 239 -12.59 -6.19 30.60
CA ASN A 239 -12.48 -5.84 32.01
C ASN A 239 -12.90 -7.06 32.87
N PRO A 240 -11.99 -7.68 33.62
CA PRO A 240 -12.30 -8.88 34.40
C PRO A 240 -13.24 -8.60 35.60
N ASP A 241 -13.23 -7.38 36.15
CA ASP A 241 -14.05 -7.04 37.32
C ASP A 241 -15.55 -6.89 36.94
N THR A 242 -15.81 -6.29 35.77
CA THR A 242 -17.17 -6.13 35.25
C THR A 242 -17.59 -7.25 34.31
N GLN A 243 -16.63 -8.06 33.86
CA GLN A 243 -16.80 -9.12 32.84
C GLN A 243 -17.37 -8.62 31.52
N LEU A 244 -17.05 -7.36 31.16
CA LEU A 244 -17.51 -6.72 29.92
C LEU A 244 -16.35 -6.43 28.98
N ILE A 245 -16.63 -6.45 27.70
CA ILE A 245 -15.73 -5.87 26.68
C ILE A 245 -15.95 -4.38 26.69
N THR A 246 -14.90 -3.61 27.01
CA THR A 246 -14.90 -2.15 26.87
C THR A 246 -14.85 -1.79 25.40
N ARG A 247 -15.56 -0.74 25.00
CA ARG A 247 -15.63 -0.32 23.60
C ARG A 247 -15.33 1.16 23.43
N ASN A 248 -14.70 1.47 22.33
CA ASN A 248 -14.48 2.83 21.85
C ASN A 248 -15.32 3.11 20.61
N SER A 249 -15.46 4.39 20.27
CA SER A 249 -16.14 4.84 19.07
C SER A 249 -15.23 5.72 18.22
N ALA A 250 -15.39 5.62 16.91
CA ALA A 250 -14.74 6.48 15.94
C ALA A 250 -15.75 6.86 14.84
N LEU A 251 -15.83 8.16 14.59
CA LEU A 251 -16.52 8.75 13.44
C LEU A 251 -15.49 9.52 12.65
N SER A 252 -15.37 9.27 11.35
CA SER A 252 -14.45 10.03 10.50
C SER A 252 -15.02 10.23 9.10
N LYS A 253 -15.00 11.47 8.65
CA LYS A 253 -15.27 11.82 7.25
C LYS A 253 -14.02 12.40 6.66
N GLU A 254 -13.55 11.79 5.58
CA GLU A 254 -12.28 12.15 4.97
C GLU A 254 -12.41 12.36 3.48
N LYS A 255 -11.63 13.31 2.97
CA LYS A 255 -11.45 13.53 1.54
C LYS A 255 -9.98 13.64 1.23
N LEU A 256 -9.45 12.58 0.60
CA LEU A 256 -8.07 12.50 0.15
C LEU A 256 -7.99 12.78 -1.34
N ASN A 257 -7.07 13.66 -1.72
CA ASN A 257 -6.72 13.93 -3.11
C ASN A 257 -5.23 13.65 -3.30
N GLN A 258 -4.90 12.93 -4.35
CA GLN A 258 -3.52 12.61 -4.70
C GLN A 258 -3.23 13.00 -6.15
N PHE A 259 -2.09 13.60 -6.37
CA PHE A 259 -1.49 13.81 -7.69
C PHE A 259 -0.10 13.19 -7.69
N ALA A 260 0.21 12.40 -8.72
CA ALA A 260 1.52 11.79 -8.91
C ALA A 260 1.91 11.85 -10.38
N VAL A 261 3.17 12.17 -10.65
CA VAL A 261 3.77 12.15 -11.99
C VAL A 261 5.19 11.63 -11.88
N ASP A 262 5.58 10.79 -12.82
CA ASP A 262 6.95 10.30 -12.99
C ASP A 262 7.38 10.47 -14.45
N ASN A 263 8.52 11.11 -14.65
CA ASN A 263 9.11 11.39 -15.95
C ASN A 263 10.44 10.67 -16.06
N GLN A 264 10.61 9.90 -17.10
CA GLN A 264 11.78 9.05 -17.30
C GLN A 264 12.39 9.25 -18.67
N VAL A 265 13.70 9.22 -18.72
CA VAL A 265 14.50 9.11 -19.95
C VAL A 265 15.38 7.89 -19.82
N GLN A 266 15.28 6.98 -20.76
CA GLN A 266 16.15 5.82 -20.88
C GLN A 266 17.11 6.01 -22.06
N ALA A 267 18.39 5.73 -21.84
CA ALA A 267 19.40 5.70 -22.89
C ALA A 267 20.06 4.32 -22.94
N LYS A 268 20.14 3.73 -24.14
CA LYS A 268 20.89 2.49 -24.40
C LYS A 268 22.09 2.85 -25.27
N PHE A 269 23.31 2.54 -24.80
CA PHE A 269 24.54 2.84 -25.51
C PHE A 269 25.64 1.85 -25.09
N ALA A 270 26.80 1.86 -25.76
CA ALA A 270 27.92 1.05 -25.40
C ALA A 270 29.17 1.90 -25.20
N THR A 271 30.02 1.51 -24.25
CA THR A 271 31.37 2.05 -24.04
C THR A 271 32.35 0.92 -24.16
N GLY A 272 32.93 0.74 -25.37
CA GLY A 272 33.70 -0.44 -25.70
C GLY A 272 32.80 -1.69 -25.69
N GLU A 273 33.17 -2.69 -24.90
CA GLU A 273 32.42 -3.94 -24.75
C GLU A 273 31.31 -3.84 -23.68
N LEU A 274 31.22 -2.73 -22.96
CA LEU A 274 30.27 -2.52 -21.89
C LEU A 274 28.98 -1.93 -22.47
N ALA A 275 27.88 -2.66 -22.41
CA ALA A 275 26.55 -2.18 -22.78
C ALA A 275 25.86 -1.53 -21.58
N HIS A 276 25.29 -0.33 -21.79
CA HIS A 276 24.61 0.45 -20.77
C HIS A 276 23.13 0.56 -21.04
N THR A 277 22.32 0.42 -19.98
CA THR A 277 20.92 0.85 -19.94
C THR A 277 20.78 1.86 -18.82
N LEU A 278 20.95 3.14 -19.17
CA LEU A 278 20.86 4.27 -18.24
C LEU A 278 19.42 4.76 -18.15
N LEU A 279 18.88 4.84 -16.94
CA LEU A 279 17.58 5.42 -16.60
C LEU A 279 17.79 6.68 -15.76
N LEU A 280 17.26 7.81 -16.22
CA LEU A 280 17.18 9.07 -15.48
C LEU A 280 15.72 9.41 -15.24
N GLY A 281 15.40 9.88 -14.05
CA GLY A 281 14.02 10.24 -13.77
C GLY A 281 13.84 11.34 -12.75
N VAL A 282 12.66 11.98 -12.85
CA VAL A 282 12.16 12.93 -11.87
C VAL A 282 10.69 12.64 -11.60
N ASP A 283 10.38 12.42 -10.35
CA ASP A 283 8.99 12.24 -9.91
C ASP A 283 8.55 13.34 -8.95
N PHE A 284 7.24 13.54 -8.96
CA PHE A 284 6.56 14.43 -8.02
C PHE A 284 5.28 13.77 -7.55
N GLN A 285 5.05 13.86 -6.25
CA GLN A 285 3.83 13.39 -5.60
C GLN A 285 3.32 14.42 -4.60
N ARG A 286 2.01 14.61 -4.59
CA ARG A 286 1.30 15.42 -3.59
C ARG A 286 0.06 14.68 -3.13
N THR A 287 -0.11 14.58 -1.80
CA THR A 287 -1.32 14.07 -1.15
C THR A 287 -1.87 15.15 -0.23
N ARG A 288 -3.19 15.28 -0.21
CA ARG A 288 -3.93 16.14 0.72
C ARG A 288 -5.12 15.35 1.25
N ASN A 289 -5.19 15.18 2.57
CA ASN A 289 -6.34 14.58 3.23
C ASN A 289 -6.99 15.60 4.18
N ASP A 290 -8.26 15.82 4.00
CA ASP A 290 -9.11 16.66 4.83
C ASP A 290 -9.91 15.73 5.75
N ILE A 291 -9.64 15.78 7.06
CA ILE A 291 -10.15 14.86 8.07
C ILE A 291 -11.06 15.63 9.03
N ASP A 292 -12.29 15.15 9.18
CA ASP A 292 -13.21 15.57 10.24
C ASP A 292 -13.63 14.32 11.04
N ALA A 293 -12.97 14.12 12.18
CA ALA A 293 -13.17 12.93 12.98
C ALA A 293 -13.46 13.25 14.44
N GLN A 294 -14.22 12.35 15.08
CA GLN A 294 -14.55 12.37 16.49
C GLN A 294 -14.32 10.97 17.06
N PHE A 295 -13.49 10.88 18.08
CA PHE A 295 -13.26 9.68 18.87
C PHE A 295 -13.97 9.77 20.22
N GLY A 296 -14.21 8.61 20.84
CA GLY A 296 -14.86 8.55 22.13
C GLY A 296 -14.91 7.14 22.70
N THR A 297 -15.64 6.98 23.79
CA THR A 297 -15.99 5.67 24.35
C THR A 297 -17.39 5.28 23.90
N ALA A 298 -17.73 4.00 24.01
CA ALA A 298 -19.06 3.47 23.74
C ALA A 298 -19.51 2.54 24.86
N THR A 299 -20.80 2.22 24.90
CA THR A 299 -21.37 1.29 25.88
C THR A 299 -20.65 -0.05 25.79
N ALA A 300 -20.22 -0.58 26.95
CA ALA A 300 -19.55 -1.87 27.05
C ALA A 300 -20.48 -3.02 26.63
N LEU A 301 -19.90 -4.12 26.12
CA LEU A 301 -20.63 -5.28 25.60
C LEU A 301 -20.41 -6.49 26.50
N ASN A 302 -21.51 -7.20 26.83
CA ASN A 302 -21.44 -8.48 27.52
C ASN A 302 -21.05 -9.59 26.53
N PRO A 303 -19.86 -10.20 26.68
CA PRO A 303 -19.41 -11.24 25.72
C PRO A 303 -20.19 -12.55 25.81
N PHE A 304 -20.88 -12.80 26.92
CA PHE A 304 -21.65 -14.03 27.15
C PHE A 304 -23.07 -13.96 26.59
N ASN A 305 -23.62 -12.75 26.48
CA ASN A 305 -24.95 -12.49 25.93
C ASN A 305 -24.94 -11.10 25.25
N PRO A 306 -24.32 -10.98 24.05
CA PRO A 306 -24.18 -9.70 23.40
C PRO A 306 -25.55 -9.14 22.96
N GLN A 307 -25.82 -7.90 23.38
CA GLN A 307 -27.01 -7.15 22.97
C GLN A 307 -26.56 -5.99 22.08
N TYR A 308 -27.01 -6.02 20.84
CA TYR A 308 -26.70 -5.00 19.84
C TYR A 308 -27.85 -3.99 19.71
N GLY A 309 -27.55 -2.81 19.18
CA GLY A 309 -28.51 -1.71 18.96
C GLY A 309 -28.41 -0.60 20.00
N ASN A 310 -27.41 -0.64 20.88
CA ASN A 310 -27.09 0.45 21.78
C ASN A 310 -25.88 1.25 21.25
N ASP A 311 -26.13 2.20 20.38
CA ASP A 311 -25.13 3.05 19.73
C ASP A 311 -24.72 4.25 20.59
N THR A 312 -24.95 4.23 21.89
CA THR A 312 -24.61 5.33 22.79
C THR A 312 -23.09 5.47 22.86
N THR A 313 -22.62 6.66 22.54
CA THR A 313 -21.21 7.03 22.58
C THR A 313 -21.00 8.28 23.44
N SER A 314 -19.82 8.37 24.05
CA SER A 314 -19.36 9.55 24.79
C SER A 314 -18.12 10.10 24.08
N PRO A 315 -18.26 11.15 23.28
CA PRO A 315 -17.14 11.71 22.54
C PRO A 315 -16.11 12.36 23.47
N TYR A 316 -14.83 12.29 23.09
CA TYR A 316 -13.79 13.07 23.76
C TYR A 316 -13.96 14.56 23.47
N ALA A 317 -13.50 15.40 24.39
CA ALA A 317 -13.72 16.86 24.33
C ALA A 317 -13.09 17.50 23.07
N GLU A 318 -11.99 16.97 22.59
CA GLU A 318 -11.29 17.50 21.43
C GLU A 318 -11.58 16.66 20.19
N PRO A 319 -12.20 17.26 19.15
CA PRO A 319 -12.38 16.60 17.87
C PRO A 319 -11.08 16.55 17.09
N TYR A 320 -10.90 15.53 16.26
CA TYR A 320 -9.74 15.37 15.38
C TYR A 320 -10.07 16.00 14.00
N LYS A 321 -9.81 17.31 13.88
CA LYS A 321 -10.07 18.08 12.64
C LYS A 321 -8.76 18.50 12.00
N HIS A 322 -8.25 17.69 11.11
CA HIS A 322 -6.92 17.87 10.55
C HIS A 322 -6.97 18.05 9.03
N LEU A 323 -6.02 18.86 8.54
CA LEU A 323 -5.69 18.95 7.13
C LEU A 323 -4.24 18.47 6.96
N ASN A 324 -4.09 17.24 6.52
CA ASN A 324 -2.79 16.63 6.28
C ASN A 324 -2.35 16.87 4.84
N LYS A 325 -1.11 17.26 4.66
CA LYS A 325 -0.49 17.44 3.34
C LYS A 325 0.87 16.77 3.31
N GLN A 326 1.13 16.02 2.26
CA GLN A 326 2.42 15.41 2.00
C GLN A 326 2.85 15.76 0.57
N ARG A 327 4.13 16.08 0.40
CA ARG A 327 4.75 16.30 -0.92
C ARG A 327 6.08 15.55 -0.95
N GLN A 328 6.40 15.02 -2.11
CA GLN A 328 7.71 14.44 -2.36
C GLN A 328 8.12 14.79 -3.78
N THR A 329 9.39 15.14 -3.95
CA THR A 329 10.06 15.28 -5.24
C THR A 329 11.32 14.46 -5.19
N GLY A 330 11.52 13.58 -6.16
CA GLY A 330 12.70 12.74 -6.27
C GLY A 330 13.42 12.92 -7.59
N LEU A 331 14.75 12.95 -7.53
CA LEU A 331 15.64 12.88 -8.68
C LEU A 331 16.40 11.57 -8.60
N TYR A 332 16.37 10.75 -9.63
CA TYR A 332 17.04 9.45 -9.61
C TYR A 332 17.74 9.13 -10.91
N ALA A 333 18.78 8.33 -10.77
CA ALA A 333 19.56 7.75 -11.88
C ALA A 333 19.89 6.31 -11.57
N GLN A 334 19.83 5.46 -12.58
CA GLN A 334 20.27 4.08 -12.49
C GLN A 334 20.90 3.67 -13.80
N ASP A 335 22.05 2.98 -13.72
CA ASP A 335 22.68 2.35 -14.86
C ASP A 335 22.79 0.83 -14.63
N GLN A 336 22.32 0.07 -15.60
CA GLN A 336 22.58 -1.36 -15.73
C GLN A 336 23.63 -1.54 -16.80
N MET A 337 24.77 -2.09 -16.40
CA MET A 337 25.95 -2.31 -17.21
C MET A 337 26.14 -3.81 -17.45
N GLU A 338 26.21 -4.22 -18.71
CA GLU A 338 26.39 -5.60 -19.12
C GLU A 338 27.72 -5.78 -19.83
N TRP A 339 28.55 -6.72 -19.36
CA TRP A 339 29.81 -7.11 -19.95
C TRP A 339 29.95 -8.63 -19.91
N ASP A 340 29.93 -9.25 -21.08
CA ASP A 340 29.91 -10.71 -21.23
C ASP A 340 28.78 -11.34 -20.39
N ARG A 341 29.09 -11.98 -19.29
CA ARG A 341 28.17 -12.64 -18.37
C ARG A 341 27.91 -11.83 -17.09
N TRP A 342 28.56 -10.71 -16.92
CA TRP A 342 28.42 -9.84 -15.76
C TRP A 342 27.36 -8.79 -15.99
N VAL A 343 26.52 -8.62 -15.00
CA VAL A 343 25.52 -7.54 -14.96
C VAL A 343 25.70 -6.76 -13.66
N LEU A 344 26.16 -5.52 -13.77
CA LEU A 344 26.29 -4.57 -12.66
C LEU A 344 25.18 -3.54 -12.74
N THR A 345 24.40 -3.39 -11.67
CA THR A 345 23.40 -2.32 -11.54
C THR A 345 23.82 -1.37 -10.44
N LEU A 346 23.90 -0.07 -10.75
CA LEU A 346 24.14 0.99 -9.79
C LEU A 346 23.02 2.02 -9.91
N GLY A 347 22.49 2.48 -8.78
CA GLY A 347 21.45 3.49 -8.76
C GLY A 347 21.56 4.40 -7.55
N GLY A 348 21.19 5.65 -7.73
CA GLY A 348 21.12 6.66 -6.67
C GLY A 348 19.90 7.56 -6.82
N ARG A 349 19.39 8.04 -5.71
CA ARG A 349 18.24 8.92 -5.65
C ARG A 349 18.37 9.95 -4.54
N TYR A 350 17.92 11.16 -4.84
CA TYR A 350 17.80 12.25 -3.88
C TYR A 350 16.36 12.71 -3.77
N ASP A 351 15.82 12.70 -2.56
CA ASP A 351 14.43 13.02 -2.23
C ASP A 351 14.31 14.27 -1.36
N TYR A 352 13.33 15.10 -1.71
CA TYR A 352 12.76 16.12 -0.83
C TYR A 352 11.36 15.71 -0.42
N ALA A 353 11.12 15.55 0.86
CA ALA A 353 9.82 15.21 1.42
C ALA A 353 9.36 16.28 2.39
N MET A 354 8.09 16.70 2.29
CA MET A 354 7.45 17.62 3.21
C MET A 354 6.17 16.97 3.74
N THR A 355 6.01 16.99 5.05
CA THR A 355 4.76 16.64 5.73
C THR A 355 4.26 17.86 6.50
N SER A 356 2.96 18.10 6.47
CA SER A 356 2.32 19.20 7.18
C SER A 356 0.98 18.75 7.71
N VAL A 357 0.76 18.95 9.01
CA VAL A 357 -0.50 18.66 9.72
C VAL A 357 -1.03 19.97 10.29
N TYR A 358 -2.15 20.43 9.77
CA TYR A 358 -2.85 21.60 10.30
C TYR A 358 -4.05 21.15 11.10
N ASN A 359 -4.04 21.38 12.41
CA ASN A 359 -5.16 21.14 13.29
C ASN A 359 -6.13 22.33 13.21
N ARG A 360 -7.29 22.11 12.55
CA ARG A 360 -8.31 23.16 12.35
C ARG A 360 -9.11 23.48 13.63
N TYR A 361 -9.02 22.64 14.66
CA TYR A 361 -9.70 22.88 15.94
C TYR A 361 -8.95 23.93 16.77
N ASN A 362 -7.63 23.82 16.89
CA ASN A 362 -6.84 24.72 17.73
C ASN A 362 -5.91 25.67 16.95
N GLY A 363 -5.85 25.53 15.61
CA GLY A 363 -5.04 26.37 14.73
C GLY A 363 -3.55 25.99 14.63
N ASN A 364 -3.12 24.94 15.32
CA ASN A 364 -1.72 24.51 15.29
C ASN A 364 -1.32 23.96 13.91
N LEU A 365 -0.12 24.32 13.49
CA LEU A 365 0.49 23.84 12.25
C LEU A 365 1.84 23.21 12.53
N ASP A 366 1.91 21.90 12.35
CA ASP A 366 3.16 21.15 12.37
C ASP A 366 3.67 20.97 10.93
N ARG A 367 4.94 21.25 10.72
CA ARG A 367 5.58 21.07 9.41
C ARG A 367 6.96 20.46 9.57
N GLN A 368 7.21 19.44 8.78
CA GLN A 368 8.49 18.75 8.70
C GLN A 368 8.96 18.70 7.26
N ASN A 369 10.25 18.95 7.05
CA ASN A 369 10.92 18.83 5.76
C ASN A 369 12.10 17.88 5.93
N ASP A 370 12.14 16.84 5.12
CA ASP A 370 13.16 15.81 5.13
C ASP A 370 13.88 15.76 3.80
N GLN A 371 15.15 15.44 3.85
CA GLN A 371 15.98 15.19 2.68
C GLN A 371 16.70 13.86 2.86
N ALA A 372 16.77 13.07 1.80
CA ALA A 372 17.44 11.78 1.86
C ALA A 372 18.12 11.47 0.54
N PHE A 373 19.37 11.04 0.63
CA PHE A 373 20.03 10.32 -0.43
C PHE A 373 19.97 8.83 -0.11
N THR A 374 19.58 8.02 -1.09
CA THR A 374 19.59 6.55 -1.04
C THR A 374 20.25 6.01 -2.28
N TRP A 375 20.94 4.86 -2.14
CA TRP A 375 21.58 4.21 -3.27
C TRP A 375 21.40 2.69 -3.22
N ARG A 376 21.63 2.04 -4.36
CA ARG A 376 21.66 0.58 -4.49
C ARG A 376 22.77 0.16 -5.42
N GLY A 377 23.30 -1.03 -5.17
CA GLY A 377 24.25 -1.70 -6.06
C GLY A 377 23.95 -3.19 -6.11
N GLY A 378 24.06 -3.79 -7.28
CA GLY A 378 23.84 -5.22 -7.47
C GLY A 378 24.77 -5.77 -8.52
N LEU A 379 25.35 -6.93 -8.27
CA LEU A 379 26.23 -7.64 -9.20
C LEU A 379 25.70 -9.05 -9.42
N ASN A 380 25.48 -9.41 -10.68
CA ASN A 380 25.07 -10.74 -11.10
C ASN A 380 26.10 -11.34 -12.04
N TYR A 381 26.24 -12.65 -12.01
CA TYR A 381 26.95 -13.41 -13.04
C TYR A 381 26.04 -14.47 -13.63
N VAL A 382 25.82 -14.46 -14.93
CA VAL A 382 24.87 -15.33 -15.62
C VAL A 382 25.56 -16.47 -16.33
N PHE A 383 25.42 -17.70 -15.83
CA PHE A 383 25.95 -18.90 -16.48
C PHE A 383 25.06 -19.36 -17.64
N ASP A 384 25.63 -20.06 -18.62
CA ASP A 384 24.91 -20.56 -19.81
C ASP A 384 23.77 -21.53 -19.46
N ASN A 385 23.91 -22.25 -18.36
CA ASN A 385 22.91 -23.20 -17.86
C ASN A 385 21.72 -22.54 -17.12
N GLY A 386 21.68 -21.21 -17.07
CA GLY A 386 20.60 -20.44 -16.42
C GLY A 386 20.77 -20.19 -14.93
N ILE A 387 21.91 -20.61 -14.33
CA ILE A 387 22.26 -20.27 -12.95
C ILE A 387 22.80 -18.84 -12.93
N ALA A 388 22.32 -18.01 -12.01
CA ALA A 388 22.78 -16.63 -11.84
C ALA A 388 22.94 -16.28 -10.35
N PRO A 389 24.15 -16.47 -9.77
CA PRO A 389 24.46 -15.94 -8.45
C PRO A 389 24.48 -14.42 -8.47
N TYR A 390 24.05 -13.83 -7.37
CA TYR A 390 24.02 -12.38 -7.21
C TYR A 390 24.34 -11.94 -5.78
N PHE A 391 24.80 -10.69 -5.69
CA PHE A 391 24.91 -9.95 -4.45
C PHE A 391 24.30 -8.56 -4.64
N SER A 392 23.56 -8.06 -3.67
CA SER A 392 23.01 -6.71 -3.71
C SER A 392 23.08 -5.99 -2.37
N TYR A 393 23.20 -4.68 -2.47
CA TYR A 393 23.05 -3.72 -1.39
C TYR A 393 21.96 -2.72 -1.77
N SER A 394 21.09 -2.36 -0.82
CA SER A 394 20.04 -1.37 -1.06
C SER A 394 19.66 -0.61 0.20
N GLU A 395 19.19 0.61 0.01
CA GLU A 395 18.76 1.51 1.06
C GLU A 395 17.30 1.96 0.90
N ALA A 396 16.67 2.28 2.05
CA ALA A 396 15.39 2.94 2.10
C ALA A 396 15.37 4.02 3.18
N PHE A 397 14.48 4.98 3.01
CA PHE A 397 14.15 5.95 4.05
C PHE A 397 12.64 6.11 4.18
N LEU A 398 12.19 6.49 5.38
CA LEU A 398 10.81 6.80 5.65
C LEU A 398 10.74 7.98 6.63
N PRO A 399 10.15 9.14 6.24
CA PRO A 399 9.93 10.25 7.16
C PRO A 399 9.10 9.83 8.37
N ASN A 400 9.48 10.26 9.55
CA ASN A 400 8.73 10.09 10.79
C ASN A 400 8.05 11.41 11.14
N ALA A 401 6.73 11.43 11.15
CA ALA A 401 5.98 12.62 11.55
C ALA A 401 5.99 12.79 13.07
N GLY A 402 5.97 14.06 13.54
CA GLY A 402 5.90 14.41 14.95
C GLY A 402 7.22 14.80 15.57
N SER A 403 7.22 14.89 16.90
CA SER A 403 8.36 15.34 17.71
C SER A 403 8.46 14.54 19.02
N THR A 404 9.62 14.62 19.67
CA THR A 404 9.81 14.14 21.04
C THR A 404 8.96 14.95 22.03
N TYR A 405 8.90 14.50 23.27
CA TYR A 405 8.23 15.25 24.35
C TYR A 405 8.79 16.67 24.51
N GLU A 406 10.07 16.87 24.28
CA GLU A 406 10.76 18.18 24.31
C GLU A 406 10.50 19.04 23.07
N GLY A 407 9.77 18.53 22.07
CA GLY A 407 9.43 19.26 20.85
C GLY A 407 10.47 19.17 19.72
N ASN A 408 11.48 18.29 19.82
CA ASN A 408 12.44 18.06 18.75
C ASN A 408 11.81 17.18 17.67
N ALA A 409 11.80 17.65 16.41
CA ALA A 409 11.30 16.88 15.28
C ALA A 409 12.06 15.56 15.11
N PHE A 410 11.35 14.51 14.74
CA PHE A 410 11.97 13.22 14.45
C PHE A 410 12.75 13.26 13.13
N ASP A 411 13.89 12.60 13.10
CA ASP A 411 14.61 12.31 11.87
C ASP A 411 13.90 11.19 11.06
N PRO A 412 14.10 11.14 9.74
CA PRO A 412 13.65 9.97 8.95
C PRO A 412 14.28 8.66 9.45
N SER A 413 13.47 7.60 9.53
CA SER A 413 14.00 6.24 9.65
C SER A 413 14.84 5.92 8.42
N ARG A 414 15.91 5.17 8.60
CA ARG A 414 16.75 4.66 7.51
C ARG A 414 16.87 3.16 7.59
N ALA A 415 16.93 2.52 6.44
CA ALA A 415 17.18 1.10 6.38
C ALA A 415 18.22 0.77 5.33
N LYS A 416 18.96 -0.33 5.59
CA LYS A 416 19.94 -0.92 4.67
C LYS A 416 19.77 -2.42 4.65
N GLN A 417 20.02 -3.00 3.50
CA GLN A 417 19.97 -4.44 3.31
C GLN A 417 21.17 -4.94 2.52
N TYR A 418 21.70 -6.06 2.96
CA TYR A 418 22.61 -6.92 2.20
C TYR A 418 21.85 -8.20 1.84
N GLU A 419 21.96 -8.61 0.58
CA GLU A 419 21.34 -9.85 0.09
C GLU A 419 22.29 -10.57 -0.83
N ALA A 420 22.40 -11.88 -0.66
CA ALA A 420 23.11 -12.77 -1.57
C ALA A 420 22.20 -13.92 -1.96
N GLY A 421 22.21 -14.31 -3.21
CA GLY A 421 21.35 -15.37 -3.69
C GLY A 421 21.76 -15.97 -5.01
N VAL A 422 20.97 -16.93 -5.44
CA VAL A 422 21.13 -17.59 -6.74
C VAL A 422 19.74 -17.68 -7.39
N LYS A 423 19.65 -17.23 -8.65
CA LYS A 423 18.49 -17.47 -9.51
C LYS A 423 18.82 -18.61 -10.47
N TYR A 424 17.83 -19.44 -10.75
CA TYR A 424 17.91 -20.48 -11.75
C TYR A 424 16.77 -20.34 -12.75
N VAL A 425 17.11 -19.99 -13.98
CA VAL A 425 16.18 -19.78 -15.10
C VAL A 425 16.71 -20.50 -16.32
N PRO A 426 16.51 -21.83 -16.44
CA PRO A 426 16.98 -22.60 -17.59
C PRO A 426 16.24 -22.16 -18.86
N LYS A 427 16.98 -22.14 -20.00
CA LYS A 427 16.45 -21.67 -21.29
C LYS A 427 15.39 -22.61 -21.91
N ASP A 428 15.42 -23.87 -21.53
CA ASP A 428 14.64 -24.97 -22.12
C ASP A 428 13.37 -25.36 -21.32
N ARG A 429 13.15 -24.71 -20.17
CA ARG A 429 12.04 -25.03 -19.27
C ARG A 429 11.42 -23.77 -18.66
N PRO A 430 10.08 -23.70 -18.52
CA PRO A 430 9.40 -22.58 -17.88
C PRO A 430 9.49 -22.68 -16.34
N ILE A 431 10.71 -22.75 -15.81
CA ILE A 431 10.98 -22.85 -14.37
C ILE A 431 11.77 -21.61 -13.95
N VAL A 432 11.36 -21.00 -12.85
CA VAL A 432 12.12 -19.95 -12.15
C VAL A 432 12.26 -20.39 -10.70
N MET A 433 13.49 -20.47 -10.22
CA MET A 433 13.80 -20.75 -8.82
C MET A 433 14.71 -19.67 -8.28
N THR A 434 14.48 -19.27 -7.04
CA THR A 434 15.35 -18.32 -6.35
C THR A 434 15.63 -18.82 -4.93
N ALA A 435 16.91 -18.77 -4.54
CA ALA A 435 17.34 -18.96 -3.16
C ALA A 435 18.11 -17.73 -2.72
N ALA A 436 17.74 -17.10 -1.60
CA ALA A 436 18.38 -15.90 -1.10
C ALA A 436 18.54 -15.93 0.41
N VAL A 437 19.59 -15.27 0.89
CA VAL A 437 19.82 -14.93 2.29
C VAL A 437 19.93 -13.42 2.40
N TYR A 438 19.33 -12.83 3.42
CA TYR A 438 19.35 -11.39 3.61
C TYR A 438 19.56 -10.98 5.06
N GLU A 439 20.10 -9.78 5.24
CA GLU A 439 20.11 -9.02 6.50
C GLU A 439 19.60 -7.61 6.20
N LEU A 440 18.49 -7.25 6.84
CA LEU A 440 17.84 -5.95 6.74
C LEU A 440 17.85 -5.29 8.11
N THR A 441 18.38 -4.07 8.20
CA THR A 441 18.49 -3.28 9.42
C THR A 441 17.79 -1.94 9.23
N LYS A 442 16.82 -1.61 10.13
CA LYS A 442 16.16 -0.30 10.22
C LYS A 442 16.63 0.42 11.49
N THR A 443 17.06 1.67 11.35
CA THR A 443 17.50 2.55 12.45
C THR A 443 16.55 3.73 12.61
N LYS A 444 16.67 4.47 13.71
CA LYS A 444 15.82 5.62 14.05
C LYS A 444 14.33 5.27 14.06
N ASN A 445 14.02 4.07 14.55
CA ASN A 445 12.64 3.63 14.72
C ASN A 445 11.98 4.38 15.88
N LEU A 446 10.69 4.71 15.74
CA LEU A 446 9.90 5.29 16.81
C LEU A 446 9.48 4.21 17.80
N THR A 447 9.71 4.45 19.09
CA THR A 447 9.23 3.62 20.20
C THR A 447 8.54 4.49 21.23
N ALA A 448 7.67 3.93 22.04
CA ALA A 448 7.07 4.66 23.16
C ALA A 448 8.17 5.19 24.08
N ASP A 449 8.02 6.43 24.58
CA ASP A 449 8.93 6.99 25.58
C ASP A 449 8.81 6.15 26.88
N PRO A 450 9.91 5.59 27.40
CA PRO A 450 9.87 4.80 28.62
C PRO A 450 9.61 5.63 29.88
N ASN A 451 9.64 6.96 29.79
CA ASN A 451 9.37 7.83 30.94
C ASN A 451 7.86 7.88 31.24
N PRO A 452 7.39 7.40 32.41
CA PRO A 452 5.98 7.43 32.78
C PRO A 452 5.35 8.83 32.82
N LEU A 453 6.18 9.88 32.93
CA LEU A 453 5.72 11.27 32.92
C LEU A 453 5.46 11.82 31.53
N HIS A 454 5.82 11.05 30.47
CA HIS A 454 5.63 11.41 29.08
C HIS A 454 4.61 10.47 28.39
N PRO A 455 3.36 10.37 28.91
CA PRO A 455 2.37 9.46 28.33
C PRO A 455 2.10 9.84 26.87
N PHE A 456 2.05 8.82 26.00
CA PHE A 456 1.82 8.96 24.55
C PHE A 456 2.96 9.64 23.76
N ALA A 457 4.08 10.01 24.39
CA ALA A 457 5.25 10.48 23.69
C ALA A 457 6.01 9.31 23.04
N SER A 458 6.79 9.64 22.02
CA SER A 458 7.69 8.70 21.36
C SER A 458 9.12 9.23 21.38
N ILE A 459 10.06 8.31 21.35
CA ILE A 459 11.48 8.57 21.16
C ILE A 459 12.01 7.82 19.96
N GLN A 460 13.06 8.33 19.35
CA GLN A 460 13.79 7.61 18.30
C GLN A 460 14.89 6.78 18.95
N SER A 461 14.58 5.53 19.22
CA SER A 461 15.54 4.61 19.81
C SER A 461 15.55 3.29 19.07
N GLY A 462 16.71 2.69 19.05
CA GLY A 462 16.86 1.31 18.66
C GLY A 462 17.01 1.04 17.17
N GLU A 463 17.37 -0.19 16.95
CA GLU A 463 17.59 -0.84 15.66
C GLU A 463 16.65 -2.04 15.58
N ILE A 464 15.96 -2.18 14.46
CA ILE A 464 15.20 -3.38 14.15
C ILE A 464 15.98 -4.13 13.08
N ARG A 465 16.29 -5.39 13.33
CA ARG A 465 17.00 -6.26 12.40
C ARG A 465 16.16 -7.45 12.01
N SER A 466 16.05 -7.69 10.71
CA SER A 466 15.42 -8.88 10.14
C SER A 466 16.46 -9.65 9.33
N ARG A 467 16.55 -10.95 9.56
CA ARG A 467 17.40 -11.88 8.82
C ARG A 467 16.56 -13.05 8.36
N GLY A 468 16.81 -13.54 7.18
CA GLY A 468 16.04 -14.66 6.66
C GLY A 468 16.70 -15.39 5.51
N VAL A 469 16.11 -16.54 5.22
CA VAL A 469 16.35 -17.34 4.02
C VAL A 469 15.02 -17.41 3.27
N GLU A 470 15.05 -17.19 1.97
CA GLU A 470 13.89 -17.26 1.10
C GLU A 470 14.15 -18.25 -0.03
N LEU A 471 13.15 -19.07 -0.34
CA LEU A 471 13.15 -20.04 -1.43
C LEU A 471 11.87 -19.86 -2.23
N GLU A 472 11.98 -19.77 -3.53
CA GLU A 472 10.84 -19.63 -4.45
C GLU A 472 11.00 -20.57 -5.64
#